data_8a3caecc6c1d63ff83b77a40fd8128f5
#
_entry.id   8a3caecc6c1d63ff83b77a40fd8128f5
#
_cell.length_a   1.000
_cell.length_b   1.000
_cell.length_c   1.000
_cell.angle_alpha   90.00
_cell.angle_beta   90.00
_cell.angle_gamma   90.00
#
_symmetry.space_group_name_H-M   'P 1'
#
loop_
_entity.id
_entity.type
_entity.pdbx_description
1 polymer ?
#
loop_
_entity_poly.entity_id
_entity_poly.type
_entity_poly.pdbx_seq_one_letter_code
_entity_poly.pdbx_strand_id
1 'polypeptide(L)'
;MKYVKFLPRKSLMSKNTLTVTVAGENSLIAYLSTKTDPMIAAKIQRMTEALRVNLKSCLIDLIPSYASILVIYNPLLTDHFAVSKSIYAAAQLADKADEGAFDTAGGALVKLPVYYDVESGPDLAGLAVNAGLTVEQVIAIHQSVEYRVYAIGFAPGFAYLGEVDERIAASRLATPRQKVPKGAVAIADRQTAVYPAVSPGGWNLIGLCPTLMFDPNKEPSMPVKTGDRVVFEAISREEFIDLGGQLNDVEGQQ
;
A
#
# COMPACT_ATOMS: atom_id res chain seq x y z
N MET A 1 45.43 -37.34 -20.34
CA MET A 1 45.03 -36.04 -19.78
C MET A 1 43.53 -35.88 -20.02
N LYS A 2 42.66 -36.15 -19.00
CA LYS A 2 41.20 -36.11 -19.13
C LYS A 2 40.73 -34.74 -18.71
N TYR A 3 40.10 -34.00 -19.64
CA TYR A 3 39.46 -32.73 -19.34
C TYR A 3 38.19 -32.97 -18.54
N VAL A 4 38.16 -32.46 -17.29
CA VAL A 4 36.93 -32.37 -16.48
C VAL A 4 36.13 -31.18 -16.97
N LYS A 5 34.96 -31.43 -17.60
CA LYS A 5 34.00 -30.42 -17.96
C LYS A 5 33.34 -29.90 -16.66
N PHE A 6 33.64 -28.66 -16.29
CA PHE A 6 32.83 -27.92 -15.30
C PHE A 6 31.44 -27.60 -15.90
N LEU A 7 30.41 -28.24 -15.39
CA LEU A 7 29.04 -27.86 -15.63
C LEU A 7 28.76 -26.58 -14.83
N PRO A 8 28.08 -25.55 -15.41
CA PRO A 8 27.72 -24.37 -14.66
C PRO A 8 26.71 -24.76 -13.56
N ARG A 9 27.03 -24.41 -12.32
CA ARG A 9 26.09 -24.48 -11.20
C ARG A 9 24.83 -23.72 -11.61
N LYS A 10 23.71 -24.42 -11.72
CA LYS A 10 22.37 -23.80 -11.73
C LYS A 10 22.32 -22.84 -10.55
N SER A 11 22.12 -21.56 -10.83
CA SER A 11 21.80 -20.54 -9.85
C SER A 11 20.62 -21.08 -9.02
N LEU A 12 20.88 -21.40 -7.76
CA LEU A 12 19.81 -21.60 -6.79
C LEU A 12 19.07 -20.26 -6.71
N MET A 13 17.85 -20.23 -7.22
CA MET A 13 16.90 -19.19 -6.90
C MET A 13 16.90 -19.03 -5.37
N SER A 14 17.23 -17.85 -4.88
CA SER A 14 17.18 -17.49 -3.47
C SER A 14 15.75 -17.79 -3.01
N LYS A 15 15.56 -18.84 -2.23
CA LYS A 15 14.31 -19.06 -1.51
C LYS A 15 14.13 -17.84 -0.63
N ASN A 16 13.06 -17.07 -0.82
CA ASN A 16 12.66 -16.01 0.09
C ASN A 16 12.53 -16.62 1.49
N THR A 17 13.56 -16.45 2.30
CA THR A 17 13.63 -17.09 3.61
C THR A 17 12.94 -16.16 4.59
N LEU A 18 11.80 -16.59 5.16
CA LEU A 18 11.14 -15.88 6.23
C LEU A 18 12.15 -15.62 7.36
N THR A 19 12.30 -14.36 7.73
CA THR A 19 13.15 -13.94 8.85
C THR A 19 12.28 -13.28 9.91
N VAL A 20 12.38 -13.76 11.15
CA VAL A 20 11.67 -13.18 12.31
C VAL A 20 12.68 -12.54 13.23
N THR A 21 12.47 -11.27 13.56
CA THR A 21 13.34 -10.49 14.45
C THR A 21 12.55 -9.82 15.55
N VAL A 22 13.22 -9.56 16.68
CA VAL A 22 12.64 -8.79 17.78
C VAL A 22 12.55 -7.32 17.37
N ALA A 23 11.36 -6.72 17.54
CA ALA A 23 11.10 -5.32 17.23
C ALA A 23 10.77 -4.49 18.50
N GLY A 24 10.64 -5.13 19.66
CA GLY A 24 10.35 -4.51 20.94
C GLY A 24 10.15 -5.57 22.03
N GLU A 25 9.85 -5.16 23.25
CA GLU A 25 9.65 -6.07 24.40
C GLU A 25 8.50 -7.07 24.16
N ASN A 26 7.49 -6.65 23.42
CA ASN A 26 6.27 -7.40 23.13
C ASN A 26 5.94 -7.43 21.65
N SER A 27 6.93 -7.34 20.79
CA SER A 27 6.71 -7.31 19.34
C SER A 27 7.80 -8.04 18.56
N LEU A 28 7.35 -8.73 17.51
CA LEU A 28 8.18 -9.39 16.50
C LEU A 28 7.83 -8.87 15.12
N ILE A 29 8.84 -8.71 14.27
CA ILE A 29 8.63 -8.43 12.86
C ILE A 29 9.07 -9.61 12.01
N ALA A 30 8.18 -10.05 11.13
CA ALA A 30 8.41 -11.13 10.16
C ALA A 30 8.64 -10.52 8.77
N TYR A 31 9.81 -10.69 8.21
CA TYR A 31 10.16 -10.27 6.85
C TYR A 31 10.03 -11.46 5.90
N LEU A 32 9.24 -11.30 4.84
CA LEU A 32 9.00 -12.34 3.83
C LEU A 32 9.87 -12.13 2.58
N SER A 33 10.21 -10.88 2.27
CA SER A 33 11.01 -10.50 1.11
C SER A 33 11.70 -9.16 1.33
N THR A 34 12.70 -8.86 0.51
CA THR A 34 13.31 -7.53 0.39
C THR A 34 12.74 -6.72 -0.77
N LYS A 35 11.85 -7.33 -1.56
CA LYS A 35 11.21 -6.70 -2.73
C LYS A 35 9.70 -6.77 -2.59
N THR A 36 9.04 -5.76 -3.09
CA THR A 36 7.58 -5.73 -3.26
C THR A 36 7.19 -6.66 -4.39
N ASP A 37 6.22 -7.55 -4.13
CA ASP A 37 5.70 -8.51 -5.10
C ASP A 37 4.24 -8.81 -4.75
N PRO A 38 3.31 -8.84 -5.73
CA PRO A 38 1.90 -9.18 -5.47
C PRO A 38 1.70 -10.54 -4.79
N MET A 39 2.54 -11.53 -5.10
CA MET A 39 2.49 -12.85 -4.44
C MET A 39 2.88 -12.75 -2.96
N ILE A 40 3.90 -11.94 -2.64
CA ILE A 40 4.30 -11.68 -1.26
C ILE A 40 3.18 -10.96 -0.51
N ALA A 41 2.54 -9.97 -1.12
CA ALA A 41 1.41 -9.27 -0.52
C ALA A 41 0.23 -10.21 -0.23
N ALA A 42 -0.10 -11.11 -1.15
CA ALA A 42 -1.13 -12.13 -0.95
C ALA A 42 -0.75 -13.09 0.19
N LYS A 43 0.51 -13.52 0.27
CA LYS A 43 1.03 -14.35 1.36
C LYS A 43 0.92 -13.63 2.71
N ILE A 44 1.29 -12.34 2.76
CA ILE A 44 1.16 -11.50 3.96
C ILE A 44 -0.30 -11.47 4.44
N GLN A 45 -1.26 -11.27 3.53
CA GLN A 45 -2.67 -11.25 3.89
C GLN A 45 -3.11 -12.56 4.52
N ARG A 46 -2.81 -13.70 3.89
CA ARG A 46 -3.14 -15.04 4.43
C ARG A 46 -2.49 -15.29 5.79
N MET A 47 -1.22 -14.90 5.94
CA MET A 47 -0.52 -15.00 7.23
C MET A 47 -1.18 -14.12 8.28
N THR A 48 -1.59 -12.91 7.94
CA THR A 48 -2.27 -11.97 8.85
C THR A 48 -3.57 -12.57 9.37
N GLU A 49 -4.37 -13.16 8.50
CA GLU A 49 -5.62 -13.84 8.87
C GLU A 49 -5.37 -15.04 9.79
N ALA A 50 -4.40 -15.90 9.43
CA ALA A 50 -4.01 -17.04 10.25
C ALA A 50 -3.50 -16.61 11.63
N LEU A 51 -2.69 -15.56 11.72
CA LEU A 51 -2.17 -15.03 12.97
C LEU A 51 -3.27 -14.41 13.85
N ARG A 52 -4.27 -13.73 13.27
CA ARG A 52 -5.44 -13.25 14.03
C ARG A 52 -6.18 -14.39 14.72
N VAL A 53 -6.32 -15.50 14.03
CA VAL A 53 -6.99 -16.71 14.62
C VAL A 53 -6.12 -17.35 15.69
N ASN A 54 -4.84 -17.61 15.35
CA ASN A 54 -3.94 -18.38 16.22
C ASN A 54 -3.53 -17.65 17.49
N LEU A 55 -3.43 -16.32 17.45
CA LEU A 55 -2.99 -15.47 18.56
C LEU A 55 -4.14 -14.70 19.21
N LYS A 56 -5.40 -14.98 18.87
CA LYS A 56 -6.59 -14.22 19.28
C LYS A 56 -6.60 -13.81 20.76
N SER A 57 -6.18 -14.70 21.65
CA SER A 57 -6.22 -14.48 23.11
C SER A 57 -5.10 -13.58 23.63
N CYS A 58 -4.01 -13.46 22.90
CA CYS A 58 -2.82 -12.71 23.33
C CYS A 58 -2.39 -11.62 22.33
N LEU A 59 -3.06 -11.52 21.18
CA LEU A 59 -2.77 -10.52 20.16
C LEU A 59 -3.23 -9.15 20.63
N ILE A 60 -2.33 -8.15 20.50
CA ILE A 60 -2.68 -6.72 20.67
C ILE A 60 -2.95 -6.12 19.29
N ASP A 61 -2.00 -6.30 18.33
CA ASP A 61 -2.18 -5.78 16.99
C ASP A 61 -1.35 -6.54 15.95
N LEU A 62 -1.77 -6.44 14.67
CA LEU A 62 -1.05 -6.93 13.49
C LEU A 62 -0.96 -5.80 12.47
N ILE A 63 0.26 -5.43 12.11
CA ILE A 63 0.51 -4.37 11.14
C ILE A 63 1.20 -4.99 9.92
N PRO A 64 0.42 -5.41 8.90
CA PRO A 64 0.97 -5.87 7.63
C PRO A 64 1.52 -4.71 6.82
N SER A 65 2.58 -4.96 6.05
CA SER A 65 3.21 -4.02 5.15
C SER A 65 3.60 -4.74 3.85
N TYR A 66 4.33 -4.07 2.95
CA TYR A 66 4.71 -4.56 1.62
C TYR A 66 5.31 -5.96 1.59
N ALA A 67 6.22 -6.26 2.51
CA ALA A 67 6.93 -7.54 2.57
C ALA A 67 7.17 -8.01 4.02
N SER A 68 6.44 -7.48 4.99
CA SER A 68 6.59 -7.79 6.39
C SER A 68 5.29 -7.70 7.18
N ILE A 69 5.27 -8.33 8.36
CA ILE A 69 4.19 -8.22 9.33
C ILE A 69 4.81 -7.92 10.69
N LEU A 70 4.39 -6.83 11.33
CA LEU A 70 4.70 -6.58 12.73
C LEU A 70 3.59 -7.21 13.59
N VAL A 71 3.98 -8.04 14.54
CA VAL A 71 3.07 -8.73 15.47
C VAL A 71 3.30 -8.18 16.87
N ILE A 72 2.28 -7.56 17.45
CA ILE A 72 2.31 -7.00 18.80
C ILE A 72 1.39 -7.85 19.68
N TYR A 73 1.90 -8.31 20.82
CA TYR A 73 1.18 -9.22 21.68
C TYR A 73 1.30 -8.85 23.17
N ASN A 74 0.40 -9.41 23.99
CA ASN A 74 0.42 -9.21 25.44
C ASN A 74 1.48 -10.11 26.10
N PRO A 75 2.58 -9.55 26.64
CA PRO A 75 3.68 -10.34 27.23
C PRO A 75 3.32 -11.04 28.54
N LEU A 76 2.17 -10.71 29.13
CA LEU A 76 1.65 -11.42 30.31
C LEU A 76 0.94 -12.74 29.93
N LEU A 77 0.61 -12.93 28.65
CA LEU A 77 -0.13 -14.10 28.16
C LEU A 77 0.70 -15.00 27.24
N THR A 78 1.79 -14.50 26.67
CA THR A 78 2.65 -15.25 25.75
C THR A 78 4.06 -14.64 25.70
N ASP A 79 4.97 -15.28 24.98
CA ASP A 79 6.35 -14.85 24.82
C ASP A 79 6.81 -14.83 23.35
N HIS A 80 8.01 -14.31 23.10
CA HIS A 80 8.62 -14.25 21.78
C HIS A 80 8.73 -15.63 21.11
N PHE A 81 8.99 -16.69 21.87
CA PHE A 81 9.18 -18.02 21.32
C PHE A 81 7.85 -18.58 20.79
N ALA A 82 6.78 -18.51 21.58
CA ALA A 82 5.45 -18.97 21.19
C ALA A 82 4.90 -18.19 19.99
N VAL A 83 5.06 -16.86 19.98
CA VAL A 83 4.64 -16.00 18.85
C VAL A 83 5.47 -16.29 17.61
N SER A 84 6.78 -16.44 17.72
CA SER A 84 7.65 -16.80 16.60
C SER A 84 7.23 -18.15 15.97
N LYS A 85 6.94 -19.16 16.80
CA LYS A 85 6.42 -20.44 16.33
C LYS A 85 5.11 -20.30 15.57
N SER A 86 4.21 -19.44 16.03
CA SER A 86 2.93 -19.14 15.35
C SER A 86 3.15 -18.44 14.02
N ILE A 87 4.13 -17.53 13.91
CA ILE A 87 4.51 -16.87 12.66
C ILE A 87 5.01 -17.89 11.62
N TYR A 88 5.93 -18.80 12.01
CA TYR A 88 6.41 -19.84 11.11
C TYR A 88 5.30 -20.81 10.67
N ALA A 89 4.39 -21.17 11.57
CA ALA A 89 3.24 -22.01 11.23
C ALA A 89 2.30 -21.32 10.25
N ALA A 90 2.01 -20.03 10.45
CA ALA A 90 1.18 -19.24 9.53
C ALA A 90 1.83 -19.13 8.13
N ALA A 91 3.16 -18.96 8.06
CA ALA A 91 3.86 -18.94 6.78
C ALA A 91 3.76 -20.27 6.03
N GLN A 92 3.92 -21.40 6.73
CA GLN A 92 3.77 -22.72 6.13
C GLN A 92 2.36 -22.98 5.62
N LEU A 93 1.32 -22.50 6.32
CA LEU A 93 -0.06 -22.60 5.87
C LEU A 93 -0.29 -21.73 4.62
N ALA A 94 0.27 -20.52 4.60
CA ALA A 94 0.16 -19.62 3.46
C ALA A 94 0.86 -20.18 2.21
N ASP A 95 1.97 -20.88 2.35
CA ASP A 95 2.69 -21.53 1.23
C ASP A 95 1.88 -22.68 0.62
N LYS A 96 1.18 -23.48 1.44
CA LYS A 96 0.34 -24.61 0.96
C LYS A 96 -0.88 -24.13 0.18
N ALA A 97 -1.40 -22.95 0.50
CA ALA A 97 -2.55 -22.38 -0.20
C ALA A 97 -2.19 -21.85 -1.60
N ASP A 98 -0.91 -21.60 -1.91
CA ASP A 98 -0.47 -21.14 -3.23
C ASP A 98 -0.56 -22.23 -4.32
N GLU A 99 -0.60 -23.52 -3.97
CA GLU A 99 -0.65 -24.60 -4.95
C GLU A 99 -2.00 -24.72 -5.68
N GLY A 100 -3.02 -23.94 -5.31
CA GLY A 100 -4.37 -24.08 -5.86
C GLY A 100 -5.18 -22.81 -6.15
N ALA A 101 -4.73 -21.62 -5.79
CA ALA A 101 -5.57 -20.43 -5.88
C ALA A 101 -4.78 -19.14 -6.19
N PHE A 102 -4.49 -18.95 -7.47
CA PHE A 102 -3.83 -17.72 -7.94
C PHE A 102 -4.73 -16.48 -7.91
N ASP A 103 -6.04 -16.60 -7.62
CA ASP A 103 -7.01 -15.52 -7.90
C ASP A 103 -7.99 -15.17 -6.78
N THR A 104 -7.81 -15.63 -5.55
CA THR A 104 -8.77 -15.36 -4.48
C THR A 104 -8.19 -14.80 -3.18
N ALA A 105 -7.06 -14.14 -3.19
CA ALA A 105 -6.68 -13.22 -2.12
C ALA A 105 -7.51 -11.92 -2.29
N GLY A 106 -8.83 -12.09 -2.31
CA GLY A 106 -9.80 -11.08 -2.65
C GLY A 106 -10.05 -10.12 -1.49
N GLY A 107 -9.29 -9.03 -1.45
CA GLY A 107 -9.78 -7.82 -0.81
C GLY A 107 -10.99 -7.26 -1.58
N ALA A 108 -11.80 -6.43 -0.93
CA ALA A 108 -12.89 -5.74 -1.57
C ALA A 108 -12.37 -4.84 -2.71
N LEU A 109 -13.15 -4.67 -3.77
CA LEU A 109 -12.91 -3.63 -4.77
C LEU A 109 -13.59 -2.36 -4.32
N VAL A 110 -12.79 -1.32 -4.09
CA VAL A 110 -13.27 0.00 -3.67
C VAL A 110 -13.04 1.00 -4.79
N LYS A 111 -14.08 1.75 -5.14
CA LYS A 111 -14.02 2.82 -6.12
C LYS A 111 -13.87 4.15 -5.38
N LEU A 112 -12.85 4.91 -5.74
CA LEU A 112 -12.59 6.22 -5.18
C LEU A 112 -12.80 7.28 -6.26
N PRO A 113 -13.79 8.17 -6.12
CA PRO A 113 -14.01 9.26 -7.05
C PRO A 113 -12.89 10.30 -6.92
N VAL A 114 -12.43 10.82 -8.04
CA VAL A 114 -11.35 11.82 -8.07
C VAL A 114 -11.64 12.90 -9.09
N TYR A 115 -11.57 14.14 -8.64
CA TYR A 115 -11.53 15.29 -9.52
C TYR A 115 -10.10 15.57 -9.95
N TYR A 116 -9.81 15.33 -11.22
CA TYR A 116 -8.51 15.58 -11.83
C TYR A 116 -8.52 16.88 -12.62
N ASP A 117 -7.81 17.86 -12.14
CA ASP A 117 -7.62 19.15 -12.80
C ASP A 117 -6.36 19.81 -12.26
N VAL A 118 -5.82 20.80 -12.94
CA VAL A 118 -4.67 21.58 -12.45
C VAL A 118 -4.98 22.36 -11.18
N GLU A 119 -6.25 22.76 -10.96
CA GLU A 119 -6.69 23.41 -9.72
C GLU A 119 -6.73 22.43 -8.52
N SER A 120 -6.90 21.12 -8.78
CA SER A 120 -6.95 20.06 -7.76
C SER A 120 -5.65 19.27 -7.65
N GLY A 121 -4.84 19.28 -8.71
CA GLY A 121 -3.59 18.54 -8.83
C GLY A 121 -2.48 19.39 -9.48
N PRO A 122 -1.84 20.30 -8.74
CA PRO A 122 -0.89 21.27 -9.28
C PRO A 122 0.32 20.66 -9.98
N ASP A 123 0.64 19.37 -9.73
CA ASP A 123 1.75 18.68 -10.36
C ASP A 123 1.32 17.90 -11.62
N LEU A 124 0.02 17.80 -11.89
CA LEU A 124 -0.53 16.97 -12.95
C LEU A 124 0.03 17.36 -14.34
N ALA A 125 0.05 18.67 -14.64
CA ALA A 125 0.59 19.17 -15.90
C ALA A 125 2.10 18.91 -16.02
N GLY A 126 2.87 19.16 -14.94
CA GLY A 126 4.30 18.89 -14.91
C GLY A 126 4.64 17.41 -15.05
N LEU A 127 3.88 16.55 -14.41
CA LEU A 127 4.00 15.10 -14.54
C LEU A 127 3.72 14.64 -15.97
N ALA A 128 2.69 15.18 -16.61
CA ALA A 128 2.36 14.88 -18.02
C ALA A 128 3.51 15.27 -18.96
N VAL A 129 4.06 16.47 -18.81
CA VAL A 129 5.22 16.94 -19.60
C VAL A 129 6.42 16.02 -19.41
N ASN A 130 6.76 15.68 -18.17
CA ASN A 130 7.91 14.81 -17.87
C ASN A 130 7.74 13.39 -18.40
N ALA A 131 6.50 12.91 -18.49
CA ALA A 131 6.16 11.61 -19.06
C ALA A 131 6.06 11.61 -20.60
N GLY A 132 6.09 12.77 -21.23
CA GLY A 132 5.84 12.90 -22.68
C GLY A 132 4.39 12.58 -23.06
N LEU A 133 3.44 12.83 -22.17
CA LEU A 133 2.03 12.53 -22.28
C LEU A 133 1.18 13.81 -22.21
N THR A 134 -0.10 13.72 -22.61
CA THR A 134 -1.08 14.76 -22.27
C THR A 134 -1.64 14.52 -20.86
N VAL A 135 -2.27 15.54 -20.27
CA VAL A 135 -2.95 15.44 -18.97
C VAL A 135 -4.02 14.34 -19.00
N GLU A 136 -4.82 14.29 -20.06
CA GLU A 136 -5.89 13.31 -20.26
C GLU A 136 -5.31 11.88 -20.32
N GLN A 137 -4.14 11.70 -20.94
CA GLN A 137 -3.47 10.41 -20.99
C GLN A 137 -2.96 9.97 -19.62
N VAL A 138 -2.41 10.89 -18.82
CA VAL A 138 -2.02 10.60 -17.43
C VAL A 138 -3.22 10.16 -16.61
N ILE A 139 -4.33 10.90 -16.70
CA ILE A 139 -5.58 10.58 -15.99
C ILE A 139 -6.09 9.20 -16.43
N ALA A 140 -6.18 8.95 -17.74
CA ALA A 140 -6.65 7.68 -18.27
C ALA A 140 -5.78 6.50 -17.81
N ILE A 141 -4.45 6.65 -17.78
CA ILE A 141 -3.53 5.62 -17.29
C ILE A 141 -3.77 5.40 -15.79
N HIS A 142 -3.84 6.47 -14.98
CA HIS A 142 -4.05 6.33 -13.54
C HIS A 142 -5.37 5.62 -13.20
N GLN A 143 -6.45 5.89 -13.94
CA GLN A 143 -7.75 5.24 -13.77
C GLN A 143 -7.79 3.79 -14.28
N SER A 144 -6.96 3.43 -15.25
CA SER A 144 -6.98 2.10 -15.87
C SER A 144 -6.39 0.99 -14.99
N VAL A 145 -5.72 1.36 -13.91
CA VAL A 145 -5.03 0.43 -13.02
C VAL A 145 -5.91 0.08 -11.82
N GLU A 146 -5.99 -1.21 -11.52
CA GLU A 146 -6.52 -1.71 -10.25
C GLU A 146 -5.37 -1.78 -9.24
N TYR A 147 -5.37 -0.86 -8.30
CA TYR A 147 -4.32 -0.73 -7.29
C TYR A 147 -4.59 -1.64 -6.10
N ARG A 148 -3.55 -2.27 -5.55
CA ARG A 148 -3.64 -2.98 -4.27
C ARG A 148 -3.24 -2.07 -3.11
N VAL A 149 -3.96 -2.18 -1.99
CA VAL A 149 -3.57 -1.57 -0.71
C VAL A 149 -2.47 -2.44 -0.09
N TYR A 150 -1.24 -2.01 -0.16
CA TYR A 150 -0.09 -2.75 0.39
C TYR A 150 0.12 -2.51 1.89
N ALA A 151 -0.12 -1.30 2.34
CA ALA A 151 0.04 -0.91 3.74
C ALA A 151 -0.86 0.26 4.08
N ILE A 152 -1.19 0.42 5.36
CA ILE A 152 -1.82 1.61 5.94
C ILE A 152 -0.89 2.11 7.03
N GLY A 153 -0.53 3.41 6.99
CA GLY A 153 0.42 4.00 7.93
C GLY A 153 0.78 5.42 7.57
N PHE A 154 1.75 6.03 8.20
CA PHE A 154 2.07 7.46 8.14
C PHE A 154 1.05 8.32 8.88
N ALA A 155 -0.25 8.20 8.55
CA ALA A 155 -1.35 8.85 9.24
C ALA A 155 -2.57 7.93 9.22
N PRO A 156 -3.53 8.05 10.17
CA PRO A 156 -4.77 7.28 10.13
C PRO A 156 -5.49 7.48 8.80
N GLY A 157 -5.76 6.37 8.10
CA GLY A 157 -6.42 6.38 6.78
C GLY A 157 -5.47 6.57 5.59
N PHE A 158 -4.16 6.77 5.75
CA PHE A 158 -3.24 6.85 4.63
C PHE A 158 -2.93 5.44 4.12
N ALA A 159 -3.47 5.11 2.96
CA ALA A 159 -3.27 3.84 2.28
C ALA A 159 -2.21 3.99 1.18
N TYR A 160 -1.16 3.17 1.25
CA TYR A 160 -0.17 3.04 0.19
C TYR A 160 -0.69 2.08 -0.86
N LEU A 161 -0.95 2.60 -2.05
CA LEU A 161 -1.50 1.88 -3.19
C LEU A 161 -0.41 1.66 -4.24
N GLY A 162 -0.40 0.53 -4.88
CA GLY A 162 0.54 0.24 -5.97
C GLY A 162 0.04 -0.90 -6.87
N GLU A 163 0.63 -1.09 -8.02
CA GLU A 163 1.75 -0.28 -8.51
C GLU A 163 1.25 0.67 -9.61
N VAL A 164 1.69 1.91 -9.55
CA VAL A 164 1.46 2.89 -10.62
C VAL A 164 2.17 2.43 -11.90
N ASP A 165 1.53 2.62 -13.05
CA ASP A 165 2.11 2.36 -14.37
C ASP A 165 3.41 3.15 -14.54
N GLU A 166 4.45 2.50 -15.07
CA GLU A 166 5.78 3.09 -15.22
C GLU A 166 5.79 4.36 -16.05
N ARG A 167 4.84 4.51 -16.99
CA ARG A 167 4.72 5.69 -17.86
C ARG A 167 4.40 6.97 -17.09
N ILE A 168 3.73 6.86 -15.93
CA ILE A 168 3.32 7.99 -15.09
C ILE A 168 3.98 7.95 -13.71
N ALA A 169 4.92 7.03 -13.48
CA ALA A 169 5.72 7.00 -12.27
C ALA A 169 6.61 8.23 -12.17
N ALA A 170 6.63 8.87 -11.01
CA ALA A 170 7.39 10.10 -10.80
C ALA A 170 8.06 10.11 -9.44
N SER A 171 9.32 10.50 -9.39
CA SER A 171 10.05 10.65 -8.13
C SER A 171 9.39 11.71 -7.23
N ARG A 172 9.61 11.59 -5.94
CA ARG A 172 9.16 12.60 -4.97
C ARG A 172 9.74 13.96 -5.30
N LEU A 173 9.02 15.02 -4.95
CA LEU A 173 9.50 16.39 -5.06
C LEU A 173 10.79 16.56 -4.27
N ALA A 174 11.75 17.31 -4.81
CA ALA A 174 13.02 17.61 -4.13
C ALA A 174 12.80 18.36 -2.81
N THR A 175 11.81 19.26 -2.78
CA THR A 175 11.38 19.98 -1.57
C THR A 175 9.94 19.59 -1.26
N PRO A 176 9.70 18.89 -0.14
CA PRO A 176 8.35 18.57 0.27
C PRO A 176 7.52 19.82 0.58
N ARG A 177 6.22 19.78 0.25
CA ARG A 177 5.26 20.80 0.67
C ARG A 177 5.04 20.74 2.17
N GLN A 178 4.89 21.90 2.79
CA GLN A 178 4.57 22.01 4.21
C GLN A 178 3.13 21.56 4.52
N LYS A 179 2.23 21.75 3.55
CA LYS A 179 0.81 21.40 3.65
C LYS A 179 0.35 20.79 2.34
N VAL A 180 0.01 19.51 2.35
CA VAL A 180 -0.74 18.82 1.32
C VAL A 180 -2.19 18.82 1.77
N PRO A 181 -3.17 19.20 0.92
CA PRO A 181 -4.56 19.24 1.33
C PRO A 181 -5.12 17.83 1.61
N LYS A 182 -6.12 17.78 2.50
CA LYS A 182 -6.93 16.57 2.71
C LYS A 182 -7.61 16.19 1.39
N GLY A 183 -7.63 14.91 1.09
CA GLY A 183 -8.20 14.38 -0.15
C GLY A 183 -7.23 14.40 -1.34
N ALA A 184 -6.03 14.99 -1.21
CA ALA A 184 -5.07 15.01 -2.30
C ALA A 184 -4.73 13.60 -2.77
N VAL A 185 -4.94 13.34 -4.06
CA VAL A 185 -4.48 12.13 -4.76
C VAL A 185 -3.11 12.40 -5.31
N ALA A 186 -2.16 11.52 -5.02
CA ALA A 186 -0.76 11.81 -5.32
C ALA A 186 0.03 10.57 -5.76
N ILE A 187 1.09 10.82 -6.55
CA ILE A 187 2.02 9.80 -7.04
C ILE A 187 3.42 10.07 -6.49
N ALA A 188 4.09 9.02 -6.03
CA ALA A 188 5.51 9.00 -5.72
C ALA A 188 6.12 7.66 -6.08
N ASP A 189 7.14 7.67 -6.91
CA ASP A 189 7.73 6.47 -7.51
C ASP A 189 6.64 5.63 -8.20
N ARG A 190 6.45 4.39 -7.81
CA ARG A 190 5.36 3.53 -8.30
C ARG A 190 4.19 3.39 -7.32
N GLN A 191 4.02 4.36 -6.44
CA GLN A 191 2.95 4.39 -5.45
C GLN A 191 1.97 5.52 -5.72
N THR A 192 0.70 5.29 -5.38
CA THR A 192 -0.32 6.33 -5.30
C THR A 192 -1.01 6.27 -3.94
N ALA A 193 -1.61 7.35 -3.51
CA ALA A 193 -2.33 7.44 -2.25
C ALA A 193 -3.32 8.60 -2.26
N VAL A 194 -4.27 8.56 -1.31
CA VAL A 194 -5.13 9.69 -0.95
C VAL A 194 -4.72 10.19 0.44
N TYR A 195 -4.40 11.45 0.57
CA TYR A 195 -4.05 12.07 1.85
C TYR A 195 -5.30 12.19 2.75
N PRO A 196 -5.35 11.54 3.93
CA PRO A 196 -6.53 11.54 4.79
C PRO A 196 -6.76 12.86 5.54
N ALA A 197 -5.70 13.64 5.72
CA ALA A 197 -5.70 14.90 6.45
C ALA A 197 -4.63 15.84 5.89
N VAL A 198 -4.72 17.12 6.23
CA VAL A 198 -3.66 18.09 5.91
C VAL A 198 -2.36 17.66 6.61
N SER A 199 -1.29 17.47 5.84
CA SER A 199 0.00 17.03 6.34
C SER A 199 1.15 17.48 5.41
N PRO A 200 2.40 17.56 5.88
CA PRO A 200 3.52 17.74 4.96
C PRO A 200 3.69 16.53 4.03
N GLY A 201 4.18 16.76 2.80
CA GLY A 201 4.41 15.68 1.84
C GLY A 201 5.11 16.13 0.58
N GLY A 202 5.89 15.21 -0.01
CA GLY A 202 6.65 15.44 -1.24
C GLY A 202 6.16 14.62 -2.43
N TRP A 203 4.92 14.14 -2.42
CA TRP A 203 4.33 13.41 -3.55
C TRP A 203 3.76 14.39 -4.58
N ASN A 204 3.72 13.97 -5.85
CA ASN A 204 3.17 14.76 -6.95
C ASN A 204 1.65 14.71 -6.89
N LEU A 205 1.01 15.84 -6.64
CA LEU A 205 -0.44 15.96 -6.52
C LEU A 205 -1.09 16.00 -7.90
N ILE A 206 -2.03 15.09 -8.16
CA ILE A 206 -2.67 14.90 -9.47
C ILE A 206 -4.18 15.12 -9.45
N GLY A 207 -4.80 15.29 -8.29
CA GLY A 207 -6.24 15.48 -8.14
C GLY A 207 -6.68 15.49 -6.69
N LEU A 208 -8.00 15.60 -6.48
CA LEU A 208 -8.63 15.55 -5.17
C LEU A 208 -9.75 14.50 -5.12
N CYS A 209 -9.75 13.70 -4.06
CA CYS A 209 -10.78 12.72 -3.73
C CYS A 209 -11.68 13.26 -2.60
N PRO A 210 -13.01 13.32 -2.77
CA PRO A 210 -13.91 13.81 -1.73
C PRO A 210 -14.16 12.79 -0.61
N THR A 211 -13.78 11.51 -0.85
CA THR A 211 -14.00 10.42 0.11
C THR A 211 -13.19 10.64 1.38
N LEU A 212 -13.87 10.54 2.52
CA LEU A 212 -13.24 10.59 3.82
C LEU A 212 -12.47 9.30 4.08
N MET A 213 -11.13 9.36 4.03
CA MET A 213 -10.26 8.19 4.18
C MET A 213 -10.13 7.70 5.62
N PHE A 214 -10.53 8.52 6.60
CA PHE A 214 -10.57 8.16 8.01
C PHE A 214 -11.67 8.91 8.75
N ASP A 215 -12.52 8.17 9.46
CA ASP A 215 -13.56 8.71 10.34
C ASP A 215 -13.59 7.88 11.64
N PRO A 216 -13.12 8.43 12.77
CA PRO A 216 -13.09 7.70 14.04
C PRO A 216 -14.48 7.37 14.62
N ASN A 217 -15.54 8.00 14.09
CA ASN A 217 -16.91 7.80 14.54
C ASN A 217 -17.67 6.76 13.71
N LYS A 218 -17.01 6.15 12.72
CA LYS A 218 -17.60 5.11 11.85
C LYS A 218 -16.94 3.75 12.06
N GLU A 219 -17.71 2.71 11.82
CA GLU A 219 -17.22 1.33 11.74
C GLU A 219 -17.64 0.71 10.39
N PRO A 220 -16.71 0.37 9.51
CA PRO A 220 -15.24 0.58 9.64
C PRO A 220 -14.86 2.06 9.56
N SER A 221 -13.81 2.43 10.29
CA SER A 221 -13.29 3.81 10.35
C SER A 221 -12.60 4.27 9.07
N MET A 222 -12.32 3.35 8.15
CA MET A 222 -11.66 3.59 6.86
C MET A 222 -12.42 2.89 5.74
N PRO A 223 -12.48 3.49 4.52
CA PRO A 223 -13.14 2.86 3.37
C PRO A 223 -12.32 1.68 2.80
N VAL A 224 -11.06 1.56 3.13
CA VAL A 224 -10.15 0.52 2.64
C VAL A 224 -9.35 -0.11 3.78
N LYS A 225 -8.94 -1.36 3.60
CA LYS A 225 -8.00 -2.09 4.47
C LYS A 225 -6.87 -2.68 3.64
N THR A 226 -5.78 -3.06 4.29
CA THR A 226 -4.66 -3.76 3.63
C THR A 226 -5.16 -5.01 2.90
N GLY A 227 -4.73 -5.15 1.64
CA GLY A 227 -5.14 -6.22 0.74
C GLY A 227 -6.36 -5.89 -0.14
N ASP A 228 -7.11 -4.84 0.14
CA ASP A 228 -8.18 -4.38 -0.76
C ASP A 228 -7.61 -3.89 -2.10
N ARG A 229 -8.50 -3.81 -3.09
CA ARG A 229 -8.22 -3.28 -4.43
C ARG A 229 -8.93 -1.96 -4.58
N VAL A 230 -8.27 -1.00 -5.21
CA VAL A 230 -8.79 0.35 -5.41
C VAL A 230 -8.74 0.69 -6.89
N VAL A 231 -9.82 1.24 -7.41
CA VAL A 231 -9.90 1.87 -8.73
C VAL A 231 -10.29 3.33 -8.53
N PHE A 232 -9.57 4.23 -9.19
CA PHE A 232 -9.92 5.63 -9.20
C PHE A 232 -10.86 5.92 -10.36
N GLU A 233 -11.93 6.67 -10.10
CA GLU A 233 -12.92 7.08 -11.11
C GLU A 233 -12.91 8.60 -11.24
N ALA A 234 -12.65 9.13 -12.44
CA ALA A 234 -12.73 10.57 -12.67
C ALA A 234 -14.16 11.05 -12.54
N ILE A 235 -14.33 12.14 -11.81
CA ILE A 235 -15.60 12.84 -11.64
C ILE A 235 -15.45 14.30 -12.07
N SER A 236 -16.58 14.94 -12.38
CA SER A 236 -16.64 16.36 -12.69
C SER A 236 -16.39 17.22 -11.44
N ARG A 237 -16.11 18.50 -11.66
CA ARG A 237 -16.00 19.50 -10.60
C ARG A 237 -17.29 19.61 -9.78
N GLU A 238 -18.43 19.57 -10.45
CA GLU A 238 -19.75 19.65 -9.82
C GLU A 238 -19.98 18.44 -8.92
N GLU A 239 -19.76 17.23 -9.42
CA GLU A 239 -19.87 16.00 -8.65
C GLU A 239 -18.91 15.98 -7.45
N PHE A 240 -17.69 16.52 -7.61
CA PHE A 240 -16.73 16.64 -6.50
C PHE A 240 -17.29 17.52 -5.38
N ILE A 241 -17.88 18.67 -5.71
CA ILE A 241 -18.48 19.59 -4.72
C ILE A 241 -19.72 18.96 -4.09
N ASP A 242 -20.59 18.32 -4.88
CA ASP A 242 -21.81 17.65 -4.40
C ASP A 242 -21.50 16.51 -3.41
N LEU A 243 -20.36 15.83 -3.62
CA LEU A 243 -19.84 14.80 -2.70
C LEU A 243 -19.15 15.40 -1.45
N GLY A 244 -19.19 16.71 -1.26
CA GLY A 244 -18.61 17.42 -0.12
C GLY A 244 -17.13 17.73 -0.27
N GLY A 245 -16.59 17.62 -1.47
CA GLY A 245 -15.22 18.01 -1.80
C GLY A 245 -15.01 19.52 -1.61
N GLN A 246 -13.83 19.90 -1.15
CA GLN A 246 -13.46 21.29 -0.94
C GLN A 246 -12.22 21.61 -1.78
N LEU A 247 -12.35 22.59 -2.68
CA LEU A 247 -11.23 23.19 -3.39
C LEU A 247 -10.60 24.20 -2.43
N ASN A 248 -9.79 23.71 -1.49
CA ASN A 248 -9.01 24.58 -0.63
C ASN A 248 -7.79 25.03 -1.42
N ASP A 249 -7.39 26.30 -1.23
CA ASP A 249 -6.29 26.96 -1.91
C ASP A 249 -5.03 26.08 -1.98
N VAL A 250 -4.92 25.31 -3.03
CA VAL A 250 -3.70 24.57 -3.40
C VAL A 250 -2.65 25.58 -3.93
N GLU A 251 -3.10 26.80 -4.31
CA GLU A 251 -2.28 27.85 -4.93
C GLU A 251 -1.37 28.59 -3.96
N GLY A 252 -1.54 28.52 -2.65
CA GLY A 252 -0.79 29.32 -1.68
C GLY A 252 0.53 28.76 -1.15
N GLN A 253 1.13 27.71 -1.78
CA GLN A 253 2.22 26.96 -1.14
C GLN A 253 3.39 26.62 -2.07
N GLN A 254 3.93 27.63 -2.72
CA GLN A 254 5.30 27.59 -3.29
C GLN A 254 6.34 27.92 -2.23
#